data_4743633c8475c37983aba00ee9624d9b
#
_entry.id   4743633c8475c37983aba00ee9624d9b
#
_cell.length_a   1.000
_cell.length_b   1.000
_cell.length_c   1.000
_cell.angle_alpha   90.00
_cell.angle_beta   90.00
_cell.angle_gamma   90.00
#
_symmetry.space_group_name_H-M   'P 1'
#
loop_
_entity.id
_entity.type
_entity.pdbx_description
1 polymer ?
#
loop_
_entity_poly.entity_id
_entity_poly.type
_entity_poly.pdbx_seq_one_letter_code
_entity_poly.pdbx_strand_id
1 'polypeptide(L)'
;MPMDIEEYLLNEYHRPSICARCGGAMSFKGVGEYECEKCHFVMYDDYGKVRNYLEKHGNATVSEASAATGVSQSAINQMLREERFEVSVNSKSFLKCEGCGKPIRMGRYCAECAKLVAAADARRRHEADLEKRKDSISGHGKGINGDSGEMRFLK
;
A
#
# COMPACT_ATOMS: atom_id res chain seq x y z
N MET A 1 -18.28 -11.93 -21.77
CA MET A 1 -18.64 -12.21 -20.38
C MET A 1 -18.56 -10.88 -19.64
N PRO A 2 -19.62 -10.38 -19.02
CA PRO A 2 -19.49 -9.24 -18.13
C PRO A 2 -18.62 -9.68 -16.95
N MET A 3 -17.59 -8.89 -16.64
CA MET A 3 -16.80 -9.11 -15.42
C MET A 3 -17.71 -8.96 -14.22
N ASP A 4 -17.60 -9.89 -13.26
CA ASP A 4 -18.34 -9.81 -12.02
C ASP A 4 -17.99 -8.54 -11.27
N ILE A 5 -19.01 -7.91 -10.67
CA ILE A 5 -18.84 -6.65 -9.90
C ILE A 5 -17.82 -6.84 -8.78
N GLU A 6 -17.68 -8.03 -8.22
CA GLU A 6 -16.66 -8.38 -7.22
C GLU A 6 -15.25 -8.35 -7.82
N GLU A 7 -15.04 -8.88 -9.03
CA GLU A 7 -13.75 -8.84 -9.73
C GLU A 7 -13.39 -7.41 -10.14
N TYR A 8 -14.37 -6.58 -10.47
CA TYR A 8 -14.20 -5.16 -10.75
C TYR A 8 -13.80 -4.36 -9.49
N LEU A 9 -14.38 -4.66 -8.33
CA LEU A 9 -14.06 -4.02 -7.06
C LEU A 9 -12.70 -4.46 -6.49
N LEU A 10 -12.27 -5.69 -6.79
CA LEU A 10 -10.95 -6.21 -6.40
C LEU A 10 -9.82 -5.73 -7.32
N ASN A 11 -10.14 -5.18 -8.48
CA ASN A 11 -9.17 -4.60 -9.39
C ASN A 11 -8.88 -3.15 -9.01
N GLU A 12 -7.99 -2.99 -8.04
CA GLU A 12 -7.69 -1.77 -7.30
C GLU A 12 -7.35 -0.54 -8.18
N TYR A 13 -6.97 -0.75 -9.46
CA TYR A 13 -6.61 0.31 -10.40
C TYR A 13 -7.09 0.04 -11.83
N HIS A 14 -8.20 -0.67 -12.00
CA HIS A 14 -8.80 -0.97 -13.31
C HIS A 14 -7.78 -1.49 -14.33
N ARG A 15 -7.05 -2.53 -13.95
CA ARG A 15 -6.01 -3.15 -14.79
C ARG A 15 -6.63 -3.81 -16.01
N PRO A 16 -6.27 -3.41 -17.25
CA PRO A 16 -6.82 -4.04 -18.43
C PRO A 16 -6.24 -5.46 -18.59
N SER A 17 -7.10 -6.46 -18.55
CA SER A 17 -6.76 -7.87 -18.82
C SER A 17 -7.03 -8.28 -20.25
N ILE A 18 -8.00 -7.62 -20.90
CA ILE A 18 -8.46 -7.89 -22.28
C ILE A 18 -8.33 -6.62 -23.11
N CYS A 19 -7.80 -6.76 -24.32
CA CYS A 19 -7.66 -5.67 -25.26
C CYS A 19 -9.03 -5.19 -25.77
N ALA A 20 -9.32 -3.90 -25.61
CA ALA A 20 -10.55 -3.29 -26.09
C ALA A 20 -10.68 -3.30 -27.62
N ARG A 21 -9.57 -3.45 -28.37
CA ARG A 21 -9.56 -3.42 -29.83
C ARG A 21 -9.79 -4.80 -30.48
N CYS A 22 -9.17 -5.85 -29.95
CA CYS A 22 -9.17 -7.16 -30.61
C CYS A 22 -9.53 -8.33 -29.68
N GLY A 23 -9.83 -8.08 -28.40
CA GLY A 23 -10.12 -9.11 -27.42
C GLY A 23 -8.93 -10.01 -27.05
N GLY A 24 -7.70 -9.64 -27.44
CA GLY A 24 -6.48 -10.37 -27.06
C GLY A 24 -6.07 -10.12 -25.63
N ALA A 25 -5.20 -10.99 -25.09
CA ALA A 25 -4.62 -10.81 -23.77
C ALA A 25 -3.73 -9.57 -23.70
N MET A 26 -3.73 -8.89 -22.54
CA MET A 26 -2.90 -7.74 -22.27
C MET A 26 -1.69 -8.14 -21.41
N SER A 27 -0.51 -7.71 -21.82
CA SER A 27 0.76 -7.92 -21.13
C SER A 27 1.21 -6.63 -20.47
N PHE A 28 1.57 -6.69 -19.18
CA PHE A 28 2.08 -5.55 -18.43
C PHE A 28 3.49 -5.18 -18.87
N LYS A 29 3.69 -3.94 -19.28
CA LYS A 29 5.00 -3.42 -19.72
C LYS A 29 5.73 -2.59 -18.68
N GLY A 30 5.05 -2.22 -17.63
CA GLY A 30 5.57 -1.38 -16.55
C GLY A 30 4.79 -0.07 -16.43
N VAL A 31 4.84 0.53 -15.26
CA VAL A 31 4.33 1.88 -14.97
C VAL A 31 2.85 2.09 -15.35
N GLY A 32 2.02 1.04 -15.20
CA GLY A 32 0.60 1.11 -15.53
C GLY A 32 0.31 1.03 -17.04
N GLU A 33 1.30 0.66 -17.86
CA GLU A 33 1.15 0.45 -19.30
C GLU A 33 0.97 -1.04 -19.61
N TYR A 34 0.01 -1.33 -20.48
CA TYR A 34 -0.32 -2.68 -20.95
C TYR A 34 -0.36 -2.69 -22.47
N GLU A 35 0.27 -3.68 -23.07
CA GLU A 35 0.29 -3.89 -24.52
C GLU A 35 -0.42 -5.20 -24.88
N CYS A 36 -1.24 -5.16 -25.92
CA CYS A 36 -1.90 -6.35 -26.44
C CYS A 36 -0.93 -7.27 -27.16
N GLU A 37 -0.90 -8.54 -26.80
CA GLU A 37 -0.03 -9.55 -27.43
C GLU A 37 -0.37 -9.83 -28.89
N LYS A 38 -1.61 -9.54 -29.35
CA LYS A 38 -2.04 -9.78 -30.72
C LYS A 38 -1.91 -8.58 -31.65
N CYS A 39 -2.32 -7.40 -31.20
CA CYS A 39 -2.42 -6.23 -32.07
C CYS A 39 -1.57 -5.05 -31.63
N HIS A 40 -0.76 -5.22 -30.57
CA HIS A 40 0.14 -4.21 -30.00
C HIS A 40 -0.56 -2.91 -29.58
N PHE A 41 -1.88 -2.96 -29.38
CA PHE A 41 -2.63 -1.82 -28.87
C PHE A 41 -2.28 -1.58 -27.41
N VAL A 42 -1.95 -0.33 -27.05
CA VAL A 42 -1.54 0.06 -25.72
C VAL A 42 -2.75 0.57 -24.92
N MET A 43 -2.90 0.08 -23.72
CA MET A 43 -3.89 0.54 -22.73
C MET A 43 -3.18 0.90 -21.43
N TYR A 44 -3.82 1.73 -20.61
CA TYR A 44 -3.30 2.16 -19.32
C TYR A 44 -4.29 1.81 -18.22
N ASP A 45 -3.78 1.35 -17.07
CA ASP A 45 -4.55 1.32 -15.84
C ASP A 45 -4.74 2.74 -15.27
N ASP A 46 -5.45 2.88 -14.19
CA ASP A 46 -5.72 4.19 -13.60
C ASP A 46 -4.45 4.92 -13.19
N TYR A 47 -3.44 4.19 -12.71
CA TYR A 47 -2.14 4.76 -12.39
C TYR A 47 -1.42 5.30 -13.65
N GLY A 48 -1.36 4.52 -14.71
CA GLY A 48 -0.75 4.91 -15.98
C GLY A 48 -1.44 6.12 -16.61
N LYS A 49 -2.79 6.18 -16.56
CA LYS A 49 -3.57 7.34 -17.05
C LYS A 49 -3.21 8.61 -16.31
N VAL A 50 -3.24 8.57 -14.96
CA VAL A 50 -2.93 9.73 -14.13
C VAL A 50 -1.49 10.16 -14.30
N ARG A 51 -0.54 9.23 -14.32
CA ARG A 51 0.87 9.52 -14.52
C ARG A 51 1.12 10.20 -15.87
N ASN A 52 0.63 9.63 -16.96
CA ASN A 52 0.78 10.22 -18.31
C ASN A 52 0.20 11.64 -18.38
N TYR A 53 -0.92 11.86 -17.69
CA TYR A 53 -1.51 13.20 -17.62
C TYR A 53 -0.61 14.18 -16.85
N LEU A 54 -0.11 13.78 -15.68
CA LEU A 54 0.78 14.61 -14.86
C LEU A 54 2.13 14.89 -15.52
N GLU A 55 2.70 13.95 -16.25
CA GLU A 55 3.94 14.14 -17.01
C GLU A 55 3.76 15.20 -18.13
N LYS A 56 2.59 15.22 -18.77
CA LYS A 56 2.27 16.21 -19.81
C LYS A 56 1.88 17.58 -19.26
N HIS A 57 1.26 17.61 -18.08
CA HIS A 57 0.64 18.80 -17.49
C HIS A 57 1.18 19.07 -16.08
N GLY A 58 2.50 19.14 -15.92
CA GLY A 58 3.27 19.15 -14.69
C GLY A 58 2.74 19.94 -13.48
N ASN A 59 1.76 20.82 -13.64
CA ASN A 59 1.14 21.63 -12.59
C ASN A 59 -0.35 21.34 -12.38
N ALA A 60 -0.83 20.18 -12.85
CA ALA A 60 -2.23 19.82 -12.74
C ALA A 60 -2.64 19.54 -11.28
N THR A 61 -3.86 19.96 -10.96
CA THR A 61 -4.50 19.62 -9.68
C THR A 61 -5.10 18.22 -9.72
N VAL A 62 -5.37 17.62 -8.56
CA VAL A 62 -6.08 16.32 -8.46
C VAL A 62 -7.44 16.38 -9.15
N SER A 63 -8.14 17.52 -9.06
CA SER A 63 -9.44 17.71 -9.71
C SER A 63 -9.33 17.73 -11.23
N GLU A 64 -8.34 18.43 -11.78
CA GLU A 64 -8.06 18.46 -13.23
C GLU A 64 -7.64 17.09 -13.75
N ALA A 65 -6.75 16.40 -13.05
CA ALA A 65 -6.34 15.05 -13.39
C ALA A 65 -7.52 14.07 -13.38
N SER A 66 -8.39 14.15 -12.38
CA SER A 66 -9.61 13.35 -12.30
C SER A 66 -10.56 13.62 -13.48
N ALA A 67 -10.81 14.87 -13.79
CA ALA A 67 -11.67 15.26 -14.91
C ALA A 67 -11.12 14.80 -16.28
N ALA A 68 -9.81 14.88 -16.47
CA ALA A 68 -9.16 14.53 -17.74
C ALA A 68 -8.98 13.02 -17.93
N THR A 69 -8.71 12.27 -16.87
CA THR A 69 -8.41 10.83 -16.94
C THR A 69 -9.60 9.93 -16.66
N GLY A 70 -10.67 10.47 -16.07
CA GLY A 70 -11.82 9.72 -15.59
C GLY A 70 -11.58 8.93 -14.31
N VAL A 71 -10.40 9.03 -13.70
CA VAL A 71 -10.06 8.39 -12.45
C VAL A 71 -10.61 9.21 -11.27
N SER A 72 -11.21 8.57 -10.30
CA SER A 72 -11.78 9.27 -9.16
C SER A 72 -10.72 10.03 -8.34
N GLN A 73 -11.08 11.19 -7.79
CA GLN A 73 -10.18 11.96 -6.91
C GLN A 73 -9.73 11.15 -5.70
N SER A 74 -10.59 10.27 -5.20
CA SER A 74 -10.28 9.36 -4.09
C SER A 74 -9.14 8.41 -4.45
N ALA A 75 -9.21 7.78 -5.62
CA ALA A 75 -8.15 6.88 -6.11
C ALA A 75 -6.82 7.63 -6.33
N ILE A 76 -6.86 8.84 -6.93
CA ILE A 76 -5.67 9.66 -7.11
C ILE A 76 -5.04 10.04 -5.77
N ASN A 77 -5.85 10.46 -4.80
CA ASN A 77 -5.38 10.78 -3.45
C ASN A 77 -4.78 9.56 -2.74
N GLN A 78 -5.34 8.36 -2.95
CA GLN A 78 -4.79 7.13 -2.42
C GLN A 78 -3.41 6.83 -3.04
N MET A 79 -3.26 6.94 -4.36
CA MET A 79 -1.99 6.76 -5.05
C MET A 79 -0.91 7.75 -4.56
N LEU A 80 -1.29 9.00 -4.27
CA LEU A 80 -0.40 10.00 -3.66
C LEU A 80 0.01 9.61 -2.23
N ARG A 81 -0.90 9.05 -1.44
CA ARG A 81 -0.61 8.57 -0.08
C ARG A 81 0.28 7.33 -0.07
N GLU A 82 0.20 6.51 -1.11
CA GLU A 82 1.06 5.35 -1.34
C GLU A 82 2.42 5.73 -1.94
N GLU A 83 2.69 7.02 -2.08
CA GLU A 83 3.95 7.57 -2.61
C GLU A 83 4.29 7.10 -4.03
N ARG A 84 3.28 6.75 -4.83
CA ARG A 84 3.46 6.26 -6.20
C ARG A 84 3.88 7.36 -7.17
N PHE A 85 3.45 8.59 -6.92
CA PHE A 85 3.88 9.80 -7.62
C PHE A 85 3.73 11.02 -6.72
N GLU A 86 4.42 12.08 -7.09
CA GLU A 86 4.48 13.34 -6.36
C GLU A 86 3.73 14.43 -7.14
N VAL A 87 2.94 15.23 -6.44
CA VAL A 87 2.31 16.42 -7.05
C VAL A 87 3.35 17.52 -7.13
N SER A 88 3.39 18.23 -8.26
CA SER A 88 4.31 19.36 -8.48
C SER A 88 4.20 20.42 -7.38
N VAL A 89 5.33 21.10 -7.10
CA VAL A 89 5.43 22.18 -6.10
C VAL A 89 4.42 23.30 -6.34
N ASN A 90 4.08 23.53 -7.60
CA ASN A 90 3.18 24.61 -8.02
C ASN A 90 1.70 24.20 -8.03
N SER A 91 1.39 22.94 -7.73
CA SER A 91 0.00 22.47 -7.66
C SER A 91 -0.71 23.06 -6.43
N LYS A 92 -1.92 23.58 -6.65
CA LYS A 92 -2.77 24.14 -5.60
C LYS A 92 -3.48 23.07 -4.74
N SER A 93 -3.45 21.81 -5.17
CA SER A 93 -4.07 20.70 -4.46
C SER A 93 -3.02 19.95 -3.65
N PHE A 94 -3.09 20.10 -2.34
CA PHE A 94 -2.26 19.38 -1.41
C PHE A 94 -3.11 18.36 -0.64
N LEU A 95 -2.54 17.19 -0.42
CA LEU A 95 -3.03 16.29 0.61
C LEU A 95 -2.87 16.96 1.99
N LYS A 96 -3.71 16.57 2.93
CA LYS A 96 -3.56 17.01 4.32
C LYS A 96 -2.89 15.91 5.13
N CYS A 97 -1.91 16.29 5.95
CA CYS A 97 -1.28 15.40 6.91
C CYS A 97 -2.32 14.89 7.91
N GLU A 98 -2.41 13.57 8.09
CA GLU A 98 -3.37 12.94 9.00
C GLU A 98 -3.09 13.25 10.48
N GLY A 99 -1.87 13.66 10.81
CA GLY A 99 -1.50 13.99 12.19
C GLY A 99 -1.72 15.47 12.58
N CYS A 100 -1.42 16.42 11.69
CA CYS A 100 -1.44 17.85 12.02
C CYS A 100 -2.22 18.74 11.03
N GLY A 101 -2.78 18.15 9.95
CA GLY A 101 -3.54 18.88 8.94
C GLY A 101 -2.72 19.78 8.01
N LYS A 102 -1.40 19.87 8.17
CA LYS A 102 -0.53 20.64 7.25
C LYS A 102 -0.61 20.07 5.83
N PRO A 103 -0.53 20.90 4.79
CA PRO A 103 -0.50 20.43 3.40
C PRO A 103 0.77 19.62 3.14
N ILE A 104 0.60 18.47 2.48
CA ILE A 104 1.69 17.57 2.06
C ILE A 104 1.51 17.22 0.58
N ARG A 105 2.59 16.85 -0.11
CA ARG A 105 2.57 16.53 -1.53
C ARG A 105 2.31 15.06 -1.81
N MET A 106 2.78 14.20 -0.92
CA MET A 106 2.64 12.75 -1.01
C MET A 106 2.64 12.14 0.39
N GLY A 107 2.25 10.88 0.49
CA GLY A 107 2.22 10.15 1.75
C GLY A 107 1.04 10.53 2.65
N ARG A 108 1.05 10.03 3.87
CA ARG A 108 -0.01 10.24 4.87
C ARG A 108 0.34 11.29 5.91
N TYR A 109 1.63 11.46 6.21
CA TYR A 109 2.14 12.32 7.27
C TYR A 109 3.22 13.26 6.75
N CYS A 110 3.30 14.47 7.30
CA CYS A 110 4.45 15.34 7.10
C CYS A 110 5.69 14.75 7.79
N ALA A 111 6.86 15.23 7.44
CA ALA A 111 8.14 14.73 7.99
C ALA A 111 8.20 14.70 9.52
N GLU A 112 7.58 15.67 10.19
CA GLU A 112 7.51 15.76 11.66
C GLU A 112 6.58 14.68 12.23
N CYS A 113 5.35 14.57 11.70
CA CYS A 113 4.38 13.58 12.14
C CYS A 113 4.83 12.15 11.82
N ALA A 114 5.50 11.92 10.68
CA ALA A 114 6.04 10.62 10.32
C ALA A 114 7.04 10.10 11.36
N LYS A 115 7.91 10.98 11.87
CA LYS A 115 8.86 10.63 12.97
C LYS A 115 8.12 10.24 14.25
N LEU A 116 7.05 10.96 14.60
CA LEU A 116 6.25 10.67 15.81
C LEU A 116 5.52 9.34 15.68
N VAL A 117 4.92 9.07 14.52
CA VAL A 117 4.24 7.80 14.25
C VAL A 117 5.23 6.64 14.28
N ALA A 118 6.39 6.77 13.62
CA ALA A 118 7.42 5.74 13.63
C ALA A 118 7.93 5.44 15.04
N ALA A 119 8.12 6.48 15.88
CA ALA A 119 8.53 6.31 17.27
C ALA A 119 7.46 5.62 18.11
N ALA A 120 6.17 5.94 17.90
CA ALA A 120 5.06 5.29 18.57
C ALA A 120 4.92 3.80 18.17
N ASP A 121 5.11 3.49 16.89
CA ASP A 121 5.08 2.12 16.39
C ASP A 121 6.27 1.30 16.91
N ALA A 122 7.44 1.90 17.00
CA ALA A 122 8.63 1.25 17.60
C ALA A 122 8.38 0.89 19.08
N ARG A 123 7.78 1.81 19.85
CA ARG A 123 7.41 1.54 21.26
C ARG A 123 6.40 0.40 21.36
N ARG A 124 5.35 0.40 20.56
CA ARG A 124 4.34 -0.68 20.54
C ARG A 124 4.93 -2.05 20.22
N ARG A 125 5.85 -2.11 19.23
CA ARG A 125 6.56 -3.36 18.88
C ARG A 125 7.42 -3.84 20.03
N HIS A 126 8.16 -2.95 20.67
CA HIS A 126 9.00 -3.28 21.81
C HIS A 126 8.17 -3.80 23.02
N GLU A 127 7.04 -3.16 23.32
CA GLU A 127 6.11 -3.59 24.38
C GLU A 127 5.54 -4.98 24.08
N ALA A 128 5.09 -5.22 22.84
CA ALA A 128 4.60 -6.52 22.41
C ALA A 128 5.65 -7.63 22.47
N ASP A 129 6.91 -7.31 22.15
CA ASP A 129 8.02 -8.26 22.29
C ASP A 129 8.36 -8.58 23.75
N LEU A 130 8.27 -7.59 24.64
CA LEU A 130 8.44 -7.81 26.08
C LEU A 130 7.33 -8.68 26.66
N GLU A 131 6.09 -8.49 26.20
CA GLU A 131 4.95 -9.28 26.65
C GLU A 131 5.08 -10.75 26.21
N LYS A 132 5.43 -11.00 24.95
CA LYS A 132 5.74 -12.35 24.45
C LYS A 132 6.86 -13.04 25.22
N ARG A 133 7.89 -12.31 25.64
CA ARG A 133 8.99 -12.86 26.45
C ARG A 133 8.52 -13.23 27.86
N LYS A 134 7.63 -12.44 28.47
CA LYS A 134 7.05 -12.76 29.79
C LYS A 134 6.22 -14.04 29.74
N ASP A 135 5.39 -14.20 28.70
CA ASP A 135 4.56 -15.40 28.51
C ASP A 135 5.41 -16.65 28.29
N SER A 136 6.51 -16.56 27.54
CA SER A 136 7.43 -17.68 27.31
C SER A 136 8.19 -18.11 28.58
N ILE A 137 8.48 -17.18 29.48
CA ILE A 137 9.13 -17.49 30.78
C ILE A 137 8.12 -18.10 31.75
N SER A 138 6.88 -17.63 31.75
CA SER A 138 5.82 -18.15 32.62
C SER A 138 5.37 -19.58 32.26
N GLY A 139 5.52 -19.98 30.98
CA GLY A 139 5.17 -21.32 30.49
C GLY A 139 6.17 -22.43 30.86
N HIS A 140 7.40 -22.11 31.31
CA HIS A 140 8.45 -23.10 31.58
C HIS A 140 8.50 -23.54 33.04
N GLY A 141 7.59 -23.07 33.89
CA GLY A 141 7.56 -23.34 35.35
C GLY A 141 6.71 -24.53 35.80
N LYS A 142 6.20 -25.40 34.94
CA LYS A 142 5.43 -26.59 35.31
C LYS A 142 6.06 -27.85 34.75
N GLY A 143 6.95 -28.49 35.54
CA GLY A 143 7.40 -29.84 35.23
C GLY A 143 8.77 -30.23 35.76
N ILE A 144 9.06 -30.02 37.00
CA ILE A 144 10.07 -30.83 37.70
C ILE A 144 9.41 -31.36 39.00
N ASN A 145 8.58 -32.36 38.84
CA ASN A 145 8.25 -33.24 39.98
C ASN A 145 9.45 -34.12 40.18
N GLY A 146 10.07 -33.95 41.39
CA GLY A 146 11.18 -34.71 41.82
C GLY A 146 10.87 -36.20 41.89
N ASP A 147 11.64 -36.97 41.15
CA ASP A 147 11.82 -38.37 41.43
C ASP A 147 12.94 -38.47 42.48
N SER A 148 12.52 -38.75 43.71
CA SER A 148 13.39 -39.06 44.85
C SER A 148 13.96 -40.45 44.65
N GLY A 149 15.07 -40.53 43.92
CA GLY A 149 15.89 -41.75 43.82
C GLY A 149 16.52 -42.07 45.16
N GLU A 150 15.94 -43.04 45.84
CA GLU A 150 16.39 -43.69 47.08
C GLU A 150 17.75 -44.36 46.83
N MET A 151 18.83 -43.78 47.38
CA MET A 151 20.15 -44.43 47.43
C MET A 151 20.14 -45.58 48.43
N ARG A 152 20.08 -46.82 47.94
CA ARG A 152 20.37 -48.00 48.72
C ARG A 152 21.87 -48.19 48.85
N PHE A 153 22.42 -47.90 50.00
CA PHE A 153 23.74 -48.37 50.43
C PHE A 153 23.70 -49.87 50.65
N LEU A 154 24.42 -50.66 49.89
CA LEU A 154 24.77 -52.03 50.21
C LEU A 154 26.08 -52.10 51.06
N LYS A 155 26.00 -52.81 52.18
CA LYS A 155 27.12 -53.19 53.01
C LYS A 155 28.05 -54.12 52.24
#